data_a69c7d46c11c8bf8c8d7accd67ab6081
#
_entry.id   a69c7d46c11c8bf8c8d7accd67ab6081
#
_cell.length_a   1.000
_cell.length_b   1.000
_cell.length_c   1.000
_cell.angle_alpha   90.00
_cell.angle_beta   90.00
_cell.angle_gamma   90.00
#
_symmetry.space_group_name_H-M   'P 1'
#
loop_
_entity.id
_entity.type
_entity.pdbx_description
1 polymer ?
#
loop_
_entity_poly.entity_id
_entity_poly.type
_entity_poly.pdbx_seq_one_letter_code
_entity_poly.pdbx_strand_id
1 'polypeptide(L)'
;MLDIALVGTGGMMPMPDRFLSSMILRLKGRMVLVDCGEGTQVSLKKIGWGFKAIDAIIFTHYHADHISGLVGMLLAIANSGREEKLTLAGPKGLRFVVEGILRIAQEIAYEIEYIEFDDDFSGKIDICGMEITPKAAVHSVKCFAYGFYVPRHGKFDAEKAKAFGIPKKLWSVLQKEGRLEFEGKT
;
A
#
# COMPACT_ATOMS: atom_id res chain seq x y z
N MET A 1 8.31 -7.25 -9.98
CA MET A 1 7.02 -7.98 -10.03
C MET A 1 6.15 -7.43 -8.92
N LEU A 2 4.86 -7.32 -9.11
CA LEU A 2 3.88 -7.00 -8.07
C LEU A 2 3.23 -8.33 -7.65
N ASP A 3 3.32 -8.66 -6.37
CA ASP A 3 2.63 -9.79 -5.79
C ASP A 3 1.41 -9.29 -4.99
N ILE A 4 0.30 -9.99 -5.05
CA ILE A 4 -0.93 -9.66 -4.31
C ILE A 4 -1.42 -10.92 -3.61
N ALA A 5 -1.79 -10.79 -2.32
CA ALA A 5 -2.38 -11.86 -1.55
C ALA A 5 -3.61 -11.37 -0.79
N LEU A 6 -4.71 -12.09 -0.88
CA LEU A 6 -5.86 -11.92 0.00
C LEU A 6 -5.56 -12.71 1.27
N VAL A 7 -5.25 -12.01 2.35
CA VAL A 7 -4.85 -12.63 3.62
C VAL A 7 -6.00 -12.73 4.62
N GLY A 8 -7.12 -12.09 4.31
CA GLY A 8 -8.37 -12.22 5.04
C GLY A 8 -9.56 -11.96 4.11
N THR A 9 -10.53 -12.87 4.13
CA THR A 9 -11.72 -12.83 3.25
C THR A 9 -13.03 -13.08 4.02
N GLY A 10 -12.96 -13.10 5.35
CA GLY A 10 -14.10 -13.18 6.24
C GLY A 10 -14.72 -11.81 6.48
N GLY A 11 -16.00 -11.77 6.83
CA GLY A 11 -16.71 -10.61 7.35
C GLY A 11 -17.30 -10.93 8.72
N MET A 12 -17.50 -9.92 9.56
CA MET A 12 -18.07 -9.95 10.91
C MET A 12 -17.30 -10.79 11.93
N MET A 13 -17.14 -12.10 11.73
CA MET A 13 -16.47 -13.00 12.67
C MET A 13 -15.35 -13.80 11.98
N PRO A 14 -14.17 -13.90 12.59
CA PRO A 14 -13.13 -14.75 12.07
C PRO A 14 -13.52 -16.23 12.20
N MET A 15 -13.17 -17.02 11.22
CA MET A 15 -13.30 -18.48 11.24
C MET A 15 -11.90 -19.11 11.40
N PRO A 16 -11.78 -20.37 11.86
CA PRO A 16 -10.49 -20.99 12.15
C PRO A 16 -9.44 -20.88 11.03
N ASP A 17 -9.87 -20.96 9.76
CA ASP A 17 -8.99 -20.90 8.60
C ASP A 17 -9.31 -19.73 7.64
N ARG A 18 -10.18 -18.81 8.05
CA ARG A 18 -10.63 -17.69 7.25
C ARG A 18 -10.77 -16.44 8.12
N PHE A 19 -9.72 -15.64 8.15
CA PHE A 19 -9.66 -14.41 8.92
C PHE A 19 -10.38 -13.24 8.24
N LEU A 20 -10.52 -12.13 8.96
CA LEU A 20 -11.29 -10.96 8.53
C LEU A 20 -10.57 -10.17 7.43
N SER A 21 -11.31 -9.25 6.80
CA SER A 21 -10.92 -8.53 5.59
C SER A 21 -9.51 -7.96 5.62
N SER A 22 -8.68 -8.41 4.68
CA SER A 22 -7.32 -7.91 4.54
C SER A 22 -6.69 -8.36 3.21
N MET A 23 -6.01 -7.47 2.53
CA MET A 23 -5.25 -7.72 1.31
C MET A 23 -3.87 -7.10 1.44
N ILE A 24 -2.84 -7.77 0.93
CA ILE A 24 -1.48 -7.21 0.93
C ILE A 24 -0.90 -7.20 -0.48
N LEU A 25 -0.23 -6.10 -0.81
CA LEU A 25 0.52 -5.92 -2.05
C LEU A 25 2.01 -5.86 -1.71
N ARG A 26 2.85 -6.54 -2.52
CA ARG A 26 4.29 -6.52 -2.38
C ARG A 26 4.95 -6.12 -3.68
N LEU A 27 5.71 -5.03 -3.65
CA LEU A 27 6.48 -4.52 -4.78
C LEU A 27 7.94 -4.35 -4.38
N LYS A 28 8.86 -5.04 -5.07
CA LYS A 28 10.31 -4.95 -4.79
C LYS A 28 10.68 -5.18 -3.32
N GLY A 29 9.96 -6.09 -2.65
CA GLY A 29 10.18 -6.42 -1.24
C GLY A 29 9.51 -5.50 -0.22
N ARG A 30 8.94 -4.35 -0.63
CA ARG A 30 8.17 -3.44 0.22
C ARG A 30 6.69 -3.77 0.12
N MET A 31 5.92 -3.53 1.17
CA MET A 31 4.54 -4.00 1.27
C MET A 31 3.57 -2.89 1.69
N VAL A 32 2.38 -2.95 1.11
CA VAL A 32 1.21 -2.14 1.50
C VAL A 32 0.08 -3.09 1.85
N LEU A 33 -0.45 -2.95 3.07
CA LEU A 33 -1.60 -3.69 3.56
C LEU A 33 -2.87 -2.85 3.34
N VAL A 34 -3.92 -3.45 2.81
CA VAL A 34 -5.26 -2.84 2.70
C VAL A 34 -6.19 -3.55 3.66
N ASP A 35 -6.71 -2.80 4.60
CA ASP A 35 -7.45 -3.28 5.77
C ASP A 35 -6.62 -4.23 6.65
N CYS A 36 -6.99 -4.31 7.91
CA CYS A 36 -6.32 -5.12 8.91
C CYS A 36 -7.34 -5.72 9.87
N GLY A 37 -8.16 -6.64 9.36
CA GLY A 37 -9.11 -7.38 10.16
C GLY A 37 -8.43 -8.35 11.12
N GLU A 38 -9.19 -8.89 12.06
CA GLU A 38 -8.67 -9.83 13.05
C GLU A 38 -8.04 -11.06 12.38
N GLY A 39 -6.85 -11.43 12.85
CA GLY A 39 -6.08 -12.58 12.35
C GLY A 39 -5.19 -12.30 11.14
N THR A 40 -5.15 -11.06 10.62
CA THR A 40 -4.29 -10.67 9.49
C THR A 40 -2.82 -11.06 9.72
N GLN A 41 -2.27 -10.84 10.94
CA GLN A 41 -0.90 -11.21 11.28
C GLN A 41 -0.67 -12.73 11.23
N VAL A 42 -1.67 -13.53 11.56
CA VAL A 42 -1.58 -14.99 11.47
C VAL A 42 -1.50 -15.43 10.01
N SER A 43 -2.35 -14.85 9.15
CA SER A 43 -2.33 -15.12 7.71
C SER A 43 -1.00 -14.73 7.06
N LEU A 44 -0.45 -13.57 7.39
CA LEU A 44 0.86 -13.14 6.90
C LEU A 44 1.97 -14.10 7.30
N LYS A 45 1.92 -14.62 8.53
CA LYS A 45 2.87 -15.60 9.00
C LYS A 45 2.72 -16.94 8.28
N LYS A 46 1.48 -17.38 7.98
CA LYS A 46 1.20 -18.61 7.20
C LYS A 46 1.77 -18.54 5.78
N ILE A 47 1.70 -17.40 5.10
CA ILE A 47 2.26 -17.23 3.75
C ILE A 47 3.75 -16.87 3.73
N GLY A 48 4.40 -16.77 4.91
CA GLY A 48 5.84 -16.50 5.04
C GLY A 48 6.25 -15.07 4.69
N TRP A 49 5.31 -14.12 4.64
CA TRP A 49 5.63 -12.71 4.46
C TRP A 49 5.88 -12.08 5.84
N GLY A 50 7.01 -11.43 6.00
CA GLY A 50 7.37 -10.77 7.26
C GLY A 50 6.58 -9.48 7.49
N PHE A 51 6.76 -8.89 8.67
CA PHE A 51 6.07 -7.65 9.06
C PHE A 51 6.93 -6.40 8.84
N LYS A 52 8.25 -6.51 8.98
CA LYS A 52 9.19 -5.37 8.93
C LYS A 52 9.08 -4.53 7.65
N ALA A 53 8.78 -5.18 6.52
CA ALA A 53 8.70 -4.55 5.21
C ALA A 53 7.31 -3.93 4.89
N ILE A 54 6.37 -3.91 5.84
CA ILE A 54 5.08 -3.22 5.67
C ILE A 54 5.31 -1.73 5.87
N ASP A 55 5.20 -0.95 4.79
CA ASP A 55 5.41 0.50 4.80
C ASP A 55 4.16 1.30 5.05
N ALA A 56 3.02 0.71 4.67
CA ALA A 56 1.74 1.34 4.92
C ALA A 56 0.64 0.33 5.21
N ILE A 57 -0.34 0.77 5.99
CA ILE A 57 -1.64 0.13 6.15
C ILE A 57 -2.70 1.15 5.73
N ILE A 58 -3.55 0.78 4.76
CA ILE A 58 -4.57 1.65 4.19
C ILE A 58 -5.93 1.06 4.53
N PHE A 59 -6.84 1.88 5.07
CA PHE A 59 -8.15 1.44 5.49
C PHE A 59 -9.22 1.89 4.50
N THR A 60 -10.04 0.96 4.04
CA THR A 60 -11.24 1.28 3.26
C THR A 60 -12.26 2.03 4.13
N HIS A 61 -12.48 1.57 5.35
CA HIS A 61 -13.35 2.15 6.37
C HIS A 61 -13.04 1.53 7.75
N TYR A 62 -13.80 1.92 8.79
CA TYR A 62 -13.49 1.53 10.18
C TYR A 62 -14.51 0.58 10.80
N HIS A 63 -15.18 -0.28 10.03
CA HIS A 63 -15.90 -1.41 10.62
C HIS A 63 -14.90 -2.38 11.27
N ALA A 64 -15.35 -3.04 12.34
CA ALA A 64 -14.49 -3.88 13.16
C ALA A 64 -13.76 -4.97 12.35
N ASP A 65 -14.43 -5.59 11.40
CA ASP A 65 -13.86 -6.63 10.55
C ASP A 65 -12.80 -6.13 9.56
N HIS A 66 -12.59 -4.81 9.46
CA HIS A 66 -11.54 -4.19 8.66
C HIS A 66 -10.39 -3.60 9.48
N ILE A 67 -10.56 -3.39 10.80
CA ILE A 67 -9.55 -2.71 11.63
C ILE A 67 -9.19 -3.44 12.93
N SER A 68 -9.98 -4.42 13.39
CA SER A 68 -9.79 -5.06 14.69
C SER A 68 -8.42 -5.74 14.89
N GLY A 69 -7.75 -6.14 13.82
CA GLY A 69 -6.41 -6.72 13.86
C GLY A 69 -5.27 -5.70 14.01
N LEU A 70 -5.57 -4.38 13.95
CA LEU A 70 -4.54 -3.35 13.85
C LEU A 70 -3.59 -3.33 15.05
N VAL A 71 -4.07 -3.42 16.29
CA VAL A 71 -3.20 -3.38 17.48
C VAL A 71 -2.18 -4.53 17.45
N GLY A 72 -2.63 -5.75 17.17
CA GLY A 72 -1.74 -6.91 17.04
C GLY A 72 -0.76 -6.79 15.88
N MET A 73 -1.17 -6.14 14.79
CA MET A 73 -0.30 -5.89 13.64
C MET A 73 0.79 -4.87 13.96
N LEU A 74 0.43 -3.75 14.61
CA LEU A 74 1.41 -2.72 15.00
C LEU A 74 2.47 -3.27 15.95
N LEU A 75 2.05 -4.10 16.93
CA LEU A 75 2.98 -4.80 17.81
C LEU A 75 3.84 -5.83 17.08
N ALA A 76 3.28 -6.57 16.11
CA ALA A 76 4.05 -7.51 15.30
C ALA A 76 5.11 -6.81 14.43
N ILE A 77 4.77 -5.63 13.87
CA ILE A 77 5.71 -4.78 13.14
C ILE A 77 6.82 -4.28 14.08
N ALA A 78 6.49 -3.79 15.28
CA ALA A 78 7.46 -3.35 16.27
C ALA A 78 8.41 -4.49 16.67
N ASN A 79 7.87 -5.66 16.99
CA ASN A 79 8.64 -6.84 17.37
C ASN A 79 9.50 -7.41 16.23
N SER A 80 9.25 -7.02 14.98
CA SER A 80 10.10 -7.37 13.83
C SER A 80 11.35 -6.48 13.69
N GLY A 81 11.55 -5.52 14.62
CA GLY A 81 12.67 -4.58 14.62
C GLY A 81 12.54 -3.51 13.53
N ARG A 82 11.31 -3.02 13.28
CA ARG A 82 11.10 -1.84 12.45
C ARG A 82 11.44 -0.58 13.22
N GLU A 83 12.19 0.31 12.60
CA GLU A 83 12.56 1.64 13.10
C GLU A 83 12.03 2.75 12.18
N GLU A 84 11.84 2.43 10.89
CA GLU A 84 11.32 3.39 9.92
C GLU A 84 9.84 3.68 10.18
N LYS A 85 9.42 4.90 9.87
CA LYS A 85 8.01 5.31 10.02
C LYS A 85 7.07 4.38 9.26
N LEU A 86 5.88 4.17 9.83
CA LEU A 86 4.77 3.45 9.23
C LEU A 86 3.69 4.44 8.81
N THR A 87 3.25 4.41 7.56
CA THR A 87 2.15 5.23 7.09
C THR A 87 0.81 4.52 7.34
N LEU A 88 -0.12 5.19 8.00
CA LEU A 88 -1.51 4.78 8.08
C LEU A 88 -2.34 5.75 7.24
N ALA A 89 -3.14 5.22 6.29
CA ALA A 89 -3.97 6.03 5.42
C ALA A 89 -5.42 5.55 5.45
N GLY A 90 -6.38 6.48 5.34
CA GLY A 90 -7.81 6.10 5.33
C GLY A 90 -8.75 7.30 5.40
N PRO A 91 -10.06 7.06 5.53
CA PRO A 91 -11.05 8.12 5.70
C PRO A 91 -10.73 9.05 6.87
N LYS A 92 -11.18 10.28 6.80
CA LYS A 92 -11.07 11.24 7.92
C LYS A 92 -11.56 10.66 9.23
N GLY A 93 -10.82 10.90 10.32
CA GLY A 93 -11.02 10.30 11.64
C GLY A 93 -10.09 9.11 11.93
N LEU A 94 -9.20 8.76 11.00
CA LEU A 94 -8.22 7.67 11.18
C LEU A 94 -7.40 7.85 12.45
N ARG A 95 -6.81 9.02 12.63
CA ARG A 95 -5.97 9.31 13.81
C ARG A 95 -6.74 9.08 15.11
N PHE A 96 -7.96 9.60 15.20
CA PHE A 96 -8.80 9.44 16.39
C PHE A 96 -9.07 7.97 16.72
N VAL A 97 -9.40 7.15 15.71
CA VAL A 97 -9.64 5.72 15.86
C VAL A 97 -8.37 4.99 16.30
N VAL A 98 -7.26 5.26 15.62
CA VAL A 98 -5.96 4.59 15.90
C VAL A 98 -5.44 4.97 17.29
N GLU A 99 -5.49 6.24 17.68
CA GLU A 99 -5.09 6.67 19.03
C GLU A 99 -5.96 6.02 20.13
N GLY A 100 -7.25 5.79 19.85
CA GLY A 100 -8.13 5.02 20.72
C GLY A 100 -7.68 3.57 20.89
N ILE A 101 -7.31 2.91 19.79
CA ILE A 101 -6.81 1.53 19.77
C ILE A 101 -5.44 1.45 20.48
N LEU A 102 -4.55 2.40 20.25
CA LEU A 102 -3.20 2.41 20.84
C LEU A 102 -3.18 2.59 22.36
N ARG A 103 -4.27 3.03 22.98
CA ARG A 103 -4.37 3.10 24.47
C ARG A 103 -4.19 1.76 25.16
N ILE A 104 -4.43 0.66 24.46
CA ILE A 104 -4.25 -0.70 24.98
C ILE A 104 -2.95 -1.35 24.50
N ALA A 105 -2.19 -0.67 23.65
CA ALA A 105 -0.91 -1.15 23.15
C ALA A 105 0.24 -0.64 24.01
N GLN A 106 1.34 -1.39 24.02
CA GLN A 106 2.61 -0.90 24.56
C GLN A 106 3.19 0.16 23.62
N GLU A 107 4.20 0.89 24.10
CA GLU A 107 4.94 1.84 23.28
C GLU A 107 5.56 1.13 22.07
N ILE A 108 5.34 1.70 20.88
CA ILE A 108 5.91 1.22 19.63
C ILE A 108 7.17 2.03 19.28
N ALA A 109 8.21 1.35 18.78
CA ALA A 109 9.54 1.94 18.55
C ALA A 109 9.65 2.77 17.27
N TYR A 110 8.58 2.93 16.49
CA TYR A 110 8.57 3.65 15.22
C TYR A 110 7.46 4.72 15.19
N GLU A 111 7.68 5.74 14.38
CA GLU A 111 6.70 6.82 14.17
C GLU A 111 5.55 6.35 13.28
N ILE A 112 4.32 6.81 13.57
CA ILE A 112 3.15 6.65 12.71
C ILE A 112 2.87 7.97 12.00
N GLU A 113 2.91 7.95 10.67
CA GLU A 113 2.44 9.02 9.80
C GLU A 113 0.99 8.78 9.39
N TYR A 114 0.13 9.79 9.54
CA TYR A 114 -1.29 9.67 9.19
C TYR A 114 -1.61 10.45 7.93
N ILE A 115 -2.31 9.80 7.00
CA ILE A 115 -2.89 10.41 5.79
C ILE A 115 -4.39 10.18 5.83
N GLU A 116 -5.15 11.26 6.01
CA GLU A 116 -6.60 11.21 6.08
C GLU A 116 -7.22 11.77 4.79
N PHE A 117 -8.23 11.07 4.25
CA PHE A 117 -8.94 11.48 3.06
C PHE A 117 -10.30 12.08 3.41
N ASP A 118 -10.55 13.31 2.96
CA ASP A 118 -11.87 13.90 2.94
C ASP A 118 -12.70 13.35 1.76
N ASP A 119 -14.02 13.52 1.83
CA ASP A 119 -14.95 12.93 0.84
C ASP A 119 -14.74 13.47 -0.60
N ASP A 120 -14.17 14.66 -0.73
CA ASP A 120 -13.84 15.32 -2.00
C ASP A 120 -12.40 15.08 -2.45
N PHE A 121 -11.65 14.22 -1.75
CA PHE A 121 -10.26 13.93 -2.10
C PHE A 121 -10.16 13.38 -3.53
N SER A 122 -9.43 14.07 -4.38
CA SER A 122 -9.22 13.71 -5.80
C SER A 122 -7.75 13.49 -6.18
N GLY A 123 -6.88 13.48 -5.18
CA GLY A 123 -5.44 13.32 -5.36
C GLY A 123 -5.00 11.87 -5.51
N LYS A 124 -3.67 11.72 -5.57
CA LYS A 124 -2.96 10.44 -5.49
C LYS A 124 -1.92 10.52 -4.38
N ILE A 125 -1.60 9.40 -3.79
CA ILE A 125 -0.45 9.25 -2.89
C ILE A 125 0.52 8.23 -3.49
N ASP A 126 1.82 8.44 -3.32
CA ASP A 126 2.83 7.46 -3.68
C ASP A 126 3.33 6.74 -2.42
N ILE A 127 3.23 5.42 -2.42
CA ILE A 127 3.80 4.58 -1.36
C ILE A 127 4.57 3.45 -2.03
N CYS A 128 5.85 3.37 -1.74
CA CYS A 128 6.75 2.31 -2.24
C CYS A 128 6.80 2.22 -3.78
N GLY A 129 6.60 3.32 -4.50
CA GLY A 129 6.57 3.35 -5.95
C GLY A 129 5.27 2.79 -6.55
N MET A 130 4.22 2.75 -5.75
CA MET A 130 2.85 2.52 -6.19
C MET A 130 2.06 3.83 -6.04
N GLU A 131 1.52 4.32 -7.15
CA GLU A 131 0.53 5.39 -7.10
C GLU A 131 -0.80 4.81 -6.63
N ILE A 132 -1.33 5.36 -5.54
CA ILE A 132 -2.59 4.92 -4.93
C ILE A 132 -3.61 6.04 -5.07
N THR A 133 -4.74 5.73 -5.68
CA THR A 133 -5.83 6.68 -5.92
C THR A 133 -7.03 6.28 -5.08
N PRO A 134 -7.32 7.01 -3.99
CA PRO A 134 -8.57 6.84 -3.23
C PRO A 134 -9.76 7.30 -4.07
N LYS A 135 -10.88 6.57 -3.96
CA LYS A 135 -12.17 6.94 -4.54
C LYS A 135 -13.27 6.67 -3.53
N ALA A 136 -14.06 7.70 -3.22
CA ALA A 136 -15.21 7.54 -2.34
C ALA A 136 -16.14 6.43 -2.86
N ALA A 137 -16.61 5.59 -1.97
CA ALA A 137 -17.50 4.48 -2.26
C ALA A 137 -18.77 4.57 -1.41
N VAL A 138 -19.87 4.06 -1.93
CA VAL A 138 -21.15 4.04 -1.23
C VAL A 138 -21.16 2.92 -0.20
N HIS A 139 -21.29 3.27 1.07
CA HIS A 139 -21.37 2.33 2.19
C HIS A 139 -22.14 2.98 3.34
N SER A 140 -22.42 2.24 4.41
CA SER A 140 -23.13 2.75 5.62
C SER A 140 -22.27 3.75 6.44
N VAL A 141 -20.95 3.73 6.25
CA VAL A 141 -19.99 4.68 6.83
C VAL A 141 -19.09 5.23 5.74
N LYS A 142 -18.30 6.27 6.03
CA LYS A 142 -17.27 6.77 5.10
C LYS A 142 -16.39 5.62 4.64
N CYS A 143 -16.32 5.43 3.33
CA CYS A 143 -15.61 4.31 2.71
C CYS A 143 -14.91 4.75 1.43
N PHE A 144 -13.71 4.23 1.20
CA PHE A 144 -12.95 4.42 -0.02
C PHE A 144 -12.61 3.08 -0.68
N ALA A 145 -12.71 3.04 -2.00
CA ALA A 145 -12.02 2.07 -2.82
C ALA A 145 -10.65 2.62 -3.24
N TYR A 146 -9.70 1.75 -3.54
CA TYR A 146 -8.34 2.15 -3.90
C TYR A 146 -7.93 1.58 -5.24
N GLY A 147 -7.51 2.45 -6.16
CA GLY A 147 -6.80 2.06 -7.37
C GLY A 147 -5.29 2.05 -7.12
N PHE A 148 -4.62 0.96 -7.52
CA PHE A 148 -3.15 0.85 -7.45
C PHE A 148 -2.57 0.86 -8.84
N TYR A 149 -1.65 1.78 -9.10
CA TYR A 149 -0.92 1.85 -10.34
C TYR A 149 0.60 1.74 -10.08
N VAL A 150 1.24 0.80 -10.75
CA VAL A 150 2.70 0.66 -10.71
C VAL A 150 3.26 1.19 -12.02
N PRO A 151 3.93 2.35 -12.01
CA PRO A 151 4.53 2.90 -13.21
C PRO A 151 5.61 1.94 -13.74
N ARG A 152 5.54 1.61 -15.01
CA ARG A 152 6.53 0.78 -15.70
C ARG A 152 7.05 1.52 -16.89
N HIS A 153 8.36 1.60 -17.02
CA HIS A 153 8.97 1.99 -18.28
C HIS A 153 8.64 0.96 -19.35
N GLY A 154 8.28 1.43 -20.54
CA GLY A 154 8.07 0.56 -21.68
C GLY A 154 9.33 -0.28 -21.99
N LYS A 155 9.15 -1.44 -22.60
CA LYS A 155 10.29 -2.18 -23.13
C LYS A 155 10.93 -1.33 -24.23
N PHE A 156 12.22 -1.03 -24.07
CA PHE A 156 12.96 -0.25 -25.06
C PHE A 156 13.06 -1.01 -26.38
N ASP A 157 12.64 -0.38 -27.47
CA ASP A 157 12.71 -0.91 -28.81
C ASP A 157 13.96 -0.38 -29.51
N ALA A 158 15.00 -1.19 -29.52
CA ALA A 158 16.30 -0.82 -30.07
C ALA A 158 16.23 -0.68 -31.62
N GLU A 159 15.40 -1.47 -32.31
CA GLU A 159 15.27 -1.40 -33.78
C GLU A 159 14.54 -0.12 -34.16
N LYS A 160 13.49 0.22 -33.45
CA LYS A 160 12.79 1.49 -33.63
C LYS A 160 13.68 2.69 -33.34
N ALA A 161 14.49 2.64 -32.29
CA ALA A 161 15.44 3.70 -31.98
C ALA A 161 16.51 3.88 -33.07
N LYS A 162 17.00 2.79 -33.66
CA LYS A 162 17.91 2.82 -34.83
C LYS A 162 17.23 3.43 -36.04
N ALA A 163 16.00 3.02 -36.34
CA ALA A 163 15.23 3.53 -37.47
C ALA A 163 14.99 5.06 -37.41
N PHE A 164 14.84 5.59 -36.16
CA PHE A 164 14.76 7.02 -35.89
C PHE A 164 16.12 7.74 -35.85
N GLY A 165 17.24 7.04 -36.07
CA GLY A 165 18.59 7.61 -36.03
C GLY A 165 19.08 8.01 -34.67
N ILE A 166 18.46 7.54 -33.60
CA ILE A 166 18.81 7.91 -32.21
C ILE A 166 20.16 7.26 -31.84
N PRO A 167 21.21 8.03 -31.49
CA PRO A 167 22.51 7.50 -31.11
C PRO A 167 22.41 6.59 -29.88
N LYS A 168 23.15 5.47 -29.87
CA LYS A 168 23.13 4.50 -28.76
C LYS A 168 23.41 5.12 -27.40
N LYS A 169 24.25 6.15 -27.32
CA LYS A 169 24.56 6.89 -26.07
C LYS A 169 23.34 7.54 -25.43
N LEU A 170 22.28 7.82 -26.20
CA LEU A 170 21.04 8.43 -25.72
C LEU A 170 19.93 7.42 -25.38
N TRP A 171 20.13 6.14 -25.68
CA TRP A 171 19.12 5.11 -25.46
C TRP A 171 18.74 4.93 -23.98
N SER A 172 19.74 4.99 -23.09
CA SER A 172 19.48 4.88 -21.64
C SER A 172 18.69 6.07 -21.10
N VAL A 173 18.91 7.27 -21.65
CA VAL A 173 18.15 8.46 -21.29
C VAL A 173 16.72 8.31 -21.77
N LEU A 174 16.53 7.97 -23.06
CA LEU A 174 15.19 7.76 -23.63
C LEU A 174 14.40 6.68 -22.89
N GLN A 175 15.07 5.58 -22.49
CA GLN A 175 14.42 4.51 -21.72
C GLN A 175 13.99 4.95 -20.31
N LYS A 176 14.78 5.82 -19.66
CA LYS A 176 14.49 6.30 -18.29
C LYS A 176 13.44 7.40 -18.29
N GLU A 177 13.55 8.35 -19.21
CA GLU A 177 12.73 9.56 -19.22
C GLU A 177 11.47 9.44 -20.10
N GLY A 178 11.41 8.40 -20.95
CA GLY A 178 10.28 8.14 -21.85
C GLY A 178 10.19 9.11 -23.05
N ARG A 179 10.97 10.17 -23.06
CA ARG A 179 11.06 11.16 -24.13
C ARG A 179 12.47 11.70 -24.27
N LEU A 180 12.81 12.15 -25.46
CA LEU A 180 14.11 12.75 -25.77
C LEU A 180 13.93 13.79 -26.87
N GLU A 181 14.43 15.00 -26.66
CA GLU A 181 14.59 15.98 -27.74
C GLU A 181 15.94 15.76 -28.42
N PHE A 182 15.90 15.41 -29.71
CA PHE A 182 17.09 15.17 -30.49
C PHE A 182 16.87 15.68 -31.90
N GLU A 183 17.76 16.59 -32.36
CA GLU A 183 17.69 17.23 -33.68
C GLU A 183 16.33 17.86 -34.04
N GLY A 184 15.71 18.52 -33.04
CA GLY A 184 14.40 19.20 -33.20
C GLY A 184 13.20 18.26 -33.31
N LYS A 185 13.37 16.96 -32.99
CA LYS A 185 12.30 15.96 -32.87
C LYS A 185 12.15 15.52 -31.42
N THR A 186 10.89 15.36 -30.99
CA THR A 186 10.55 14.87 -29.62
C THR A 186 10.03 13.46 -29.69
#